data_9910aa97558710b46fe398b9d2ca4c54
#
_entry.id   9910aa97558710b46fe398b9d2ca4c54
#
_cell.length_a   1.000
_cell.length_b   1.000
_cell.length_c   1.000
_cell.angle_alpha   90.00
_cell.angle_beta   90.00
_cell.angle_gamma   90.00
#
_symmetry.space_group_name_H-M   'P 1'
#
loop_
_entity.id
_entity.type
_entity.pdbx_description
1 polymer ?
#
loop_
_entity_poly.entity_id
_entity_poly.type
_entity_poly.pdbx_seq_one_letter_code
_entity_poly.pdbx_strand_id
1 'polypeptide(L)'
;MCIRDRYNLGAQSHVKISFDEPVYTAETVGMGALKMLEAIRNVSGGSQNIKIYQASSSEIFGKVKEVPQNEETPFYPRSPYACAKVHAFHQVVNYREAYGMHASNGILFNHESPRRGETFVTRKITRGLARIIAGIDKKLYLGNLDAKRDWGYAKDFVEAMWLILQQESPDDYVIATGQTWSVKDFLDKAFSVVNMDWKDYVEFDERYLRPTEVDLLIGDTTKAKEKLGWVAKTSFDDLVKIMVESDLKKYNVLDKIY
;
A
#
# COMPACT_ATOMS: atom_id res chain seq x y z
N MET A 1 14.05 27.23 10.37
CA MET A 1 13.76 25.77 10.30
C MET A 1 13.99 25.30 8.87
N CYS A 2 15.10 24.64 8.61
CA CYS A 2 15.37 24.10 7.26
C CYS A 2 14.61 22.80 7.11
N ILE A 3 13.50 22.79 6.38
CA ILE A 3 12.81 21.56 6.01
C ILE A 3 13.65 20.87 4.94
N ARG A 4 14.30 19.75 5.30
CA ARG A 4 15.19 19.00 4.42
C ARG A 4 14.51 17.84 3.70
N ASP A 5 13.45 17.28 4.29
CA ASP A 5 12.83 16.05 3.84
C ASP A 5 11.50 16.33 3.13
N ARG A 6 11.28 15.62 2.02
CA ARG A 6 10.02 15.64 1.26
C ARG A 6 9.52 14.22 1.08
N TYR A 7 8.30 13.98 1.52
CA TYR A 7 7.60 12.69 1.35
C TYR A 7 6.51 12.85 0.30
N ASN A 8 6.73 12.29 -0.88
CA ASN A 8 5.70 12.26 -1.92
C ASN A 8 4.79 11.05 -1.75
N LEU A 9 3.63 11.28 -1.18
CA LEU A 9 2.54 10.30 -1.02
C LEU A 9 1.35 10.61 -1.94
N GLY A 10 1.44 11.68 -2.76
CA GLY A 10 0.38 12.13 -3.66
C GLY A 10 0.14 11.11 -4.78
N ALA A 11 -1.05 10.54 -4.81
CA ALA A 11 -1.44 9.57 -5.84
C ALA A 11 -2.96 9.38 -5.92
N GLN A 12 -3.49 9.10 -7.11
CA GLN A 12 -4.73 8.36 -7.27
C GLN A 12 -4.39 6.88 -7.01
N SER A 13 -4.66 6.36 -5.81
CA SER A 13 -4.12 5.08 -5.36
C SER A 13 -5.08 3.89 -5.50
N HIS A 14 -6.29 4.10 -5.99
CA HIS A 14 -7.27 3.02 -6.15
C HIS A 14 -7.08 2.34 -7.51
N VAL A 15 -6.53 1.12 -7.52
CA VAL A 15 -6.14 0.40 -8.75
C VAL A 15 -7.31 0.25 -9.73
N LYS A 16 -8.53 -0.10 -9.27
CA LYS A 16 -9.67 -0.25 -10.18
C LYS A 16 -10.03 1.07 -10.85
N ILE A 17 -10.07 2.18 -10.10
CA ILE A 17 -10.38 3.51 -10.65
C ILE A 17 -9.37 3.92 -11.73
N SER A 18 -8.12 3.43 -11.67
CA SER A 18 -7.13 3.73 -12.71
C SER A 18 -7.50 3.20 -14.09
N PHE A 19 -8.36 2.17 -14.18
CA PHE A 19 -8.87 1.69 -15.48
C PHE A 19 -9.97 2.61 -16.03
N ASP A 20 -10.73 3.24 -15.15
CA ASP A 20 -11.80 4.17 -15.53
C ASP A 20 -11.22 5.57 -15.83
N GLU A 21 -10.16 5.97 -15.08
CA GLU A 21 -9.53 7.29 -15.14
C GLU A 21 -8.01 7.19 -15.40
N PRO A 22 -7.56 6.58 -16.53
CA PRO A 22 -6.15 6.30 -16.76
C PRO A 22 -5.30 7.57 -16.95
N VAL A 23 -5.81 8.58 -17.64
CA VAL A 23 -5.12 9.84 -17.90
C VAL A 23 -4.92 10.62 -16.60
N TYR A 24 -5.98 10.79 -15.81
CA TYR A 24 -5.90 11.43 -14.50
C TYR A 24 -4.92 10.72 -13.57
N THR A 25 -4.92 9.38 -13.60
CA THR A 25 -3.98 8.56 -12.82
C THR A 25 -2.53 8.79 -13.26
N ALA A 26 -2.26 8.81 -14.56
CA ALA A 26 -0.91 9.06 -15.10
C ALA A 26 -0.42 10.47 -14.74
N GLU A 27 -1.27 11.49 -14.92
CA GLU A 27 -0.94 12.88 -14.59
C GLU A 27 -0.67 13.06 -13.08
N THR A 28 -1.51 12.49 -12.23
CA THR A 28 -1.37 12.66 -10.77
C THR A 28 -0.17 11.88 -10.23
N VAL A 29 0.00 10.63 -10.64
CA VAL A 29 1.00 9.72 -10.06
C VAL A 29 2.35 9.86 -10.75
N GLY A 30 2.38 9.71 -12.09
CA GLY A 30 3.61 9.72 -12.87
C GLY A 30 4.15 11.13 -13.05
N MET A 31 3.38 11.98 -13.71
CA MET A 31 3.77 13.37 -13.97
C MET A 31 3.85 14.22 -12.71
N GLY A 32 3.00 13.92 -11.70
CA GLY A 32 3.07 14.59 -10.40
C GLY A 32 4.42 14.39 -9.71
N ALA A 33 4.96 13.16 -9.73
CA ALA A 33 6.29 12.87 -9.21
C ALA A 33 7.39 13.61 -9.97
N LEU A 34 7.36 13.60 -11.31
CA LEU A 34 8.31 14.30 -12.15
C LEU A 34 8.29 15.82 -11.90
N LYS A 35 7.10 16.43 -11.87
CA LYS A 35 6.93 17.87 -11.58
C LYS A 35 7.54 18.25 -10.22
N MET A 36 7.41 17.38 -9.21
CA MET A 36 7.98 17.63 -7.89
C MET A 36 9.50 17.49 -7.90
N LEU A 37 10.07 16.49 -8.57
CA LEU A 37 11.52 16.33 -8.73
C LEU A 37 12.12 17.57 -9.42
N GLU A 38 11.51 18.05 -10.52
CA GLU A 38 11.94 19.26 -11.22
C GLU A 38 11.85 20.51 -10.35
N ALA A 39 10.76 20.68 -9.61
CA ALA A 39 10.60 21.82 -8.70
C ALA A 39 11.71 21.83 -7.63
N ILE A 40 12.03 20.67 -7.05
CA ILE A 40 13.10 20.56 -6.05
C ILE A 40 14.46 20.81 -6.67
N ARG A 41 14.75 20.24 -7.84
CA ARG A 41 16.00 20.45 -8.57
C ARG A 41 16.25 21.95 -8.86
N ASN A 42 15.22 22.64 -9.32
CA ASN A 42 15.32 24.06 -9.66
C ASN A 42 15.52 24.96 -8.43
N VAL A 43 14.84 24.67 -7.31
CA VAL A 43 14.96 25.46 -6.06
C VAL A 43 16.27 25.17 -5.32
N SER A 44 16.73 23.93 -5.33
CA SER A 44 17.94 23.51 -4.61
C SER A 44 19.24 23.81 -5.37
N GLY A 45 19.17 24.26 -6.62
CA GLY A 45 20.35 24.42 -7.47
C GLY A 45 21.09 23.09 -7.73
N GLY A 46 20.38 21.97 -7.66
CA GLY A 46 20.95 20.64 -7.76
C GLY A 46 21.60 20.13 -6.46
N SER A 47 21.44 20.84 -5.33
CA SER A 47 22.09 20.46 -4.09
C SER A 47 21.42 19.22 -3.46
N GLN A 48 22.24 18.33 -2.88
CA GLN A 48 21.80 17.14 -2.12
C GLN A 48 21.13 17.48 -0.77
N ASN A 49 20.90 18.78 -0.51
CA ASN A 49 20.41 19.26 0.78
C ASN A 49 18.94 18.95 1.05
N ILE A 50 18.17 18.58 0.02
CA ILE A 50 16.77 18.19 0.16
C ILE A 50 16.65 16.70 -0.14
N LYS A 51 16.28 15.93 0.87
CA LYS A 51 16.04 14.50 0.72
C LYS A 51 14.61 14.23 0.27
N ILE A 52 14.45 13.32 -0.69
CA ILE A 52 13.16 13.01 -1.30
C ILE A 52 12.84 11.55 -1.10
N TYR A 53 11.68 11.28 -0.51
CA TYR A 53 11.06 9.97 -0.48
C TYR A 53 9.90 9.92 -1.48
N GLN A 54 9.94 8.98 -2.38
CA GLN A 54 8.84 8.64 -3.29
C GLN A 54 8.15 7.37 -2.83
N ALA A 55 6.86 7.44 -2.53
CA ALA A 55 6.06 6.25 -2.31
C ALA A 55 5.85 5.52 -3.65
N SER A 56 6.57 4.44 -3.83
CA SER A 56 6.32 3.46 -4.88
C SER A 56 5.28 2.43 -4.41
N SER A 57 5.13 1.31 -5.08
CA SER A 57 4.10 0.34 -4.77
C SER A 57 4.49 -1.06 -5.23
N SER A 58 4.15 -2.08 -4.48
CA SER A 58 4.28 -3.49 -4.90
C SER A 58 3.49 -3.84 -6.18
N GLU A 59 2.49 -3.04 -6.54
CA GLU A 59 1.75 -3.21 -7.80
C GLU A 59 2.64 -3.05 -9.06
N ILE A 60 3.85 -2.44 -8.95
CA ILE A 60 4.83 -2.35 -10.05
C ILE A 60 5.33 -3.74 -10.48
N PHE A 61 5.41 -4.70 -9.56
CA PHE A 61 5.79 -6.07 -9.86
C PHE A 61 4.73 -6.80 -10.71
N GLY A 62 3.45 -6.51 -10.49
CA GLY A 62 2.32 -6.93 -11.31
C GLY A 62 2.26 -8.44 -11.55
N LYS A 63 2.50 -8.90 -12.81
CA LYS A 63 2.66 -10.32 -13.10
C LYS A 63 4.05 -10.75 -12.67
N VAL A 64 4.16 -11.13 -11.39
CA VAL A 64 5.44 -11.41 -10.74
C VAL A 64 6.32 -12.40 -11.50
N LYS A 65 7.61 -12.11 -11.57
CA LYS A 65 8.62 -12.94 -12.22
C LYS A 65 9.40 -13.80 -11.22
N GLU A 66 9.42 -13.35 -9.97
CA GLU A 66 10.14 -13.98 -8.87
C GLU A 66 9.30 -13.91 -7.58
N VAL A 67 9.52 -14.83 -6.66
CA VAL A 67 8.84 -14.91 -5.37
C VAL A 67 9.85 -15.34 -4.31
N PRO A 68 10.01 -14.59 -3.20
CA PRO A 68 9.45 -13.25 -2.94
C PRO A 68 10.05 -12.15 -3.85
N GLN A 69 9.37 -10.99 -3.95
CA GLN A 69 9.85 -9.86 -4.72
C GLN A 69 10.83 -9.01 -3.89
N ASN A 70 11.94 -8.62 -4.50
CA ASN A 70 12.96 -7.72 -3.95
C ASN A 70 13.21 -6.53 -4.88
N GLU A 71 14.20 -5.70 -4.55
CA GLU A 71 14.53 -4.49 -5.29
C GLU A 71 15.03 -4.75 -6.72
N GLU A 72 15.56 -5.96 -6.99
CA GLU A 72 16.08 -6.38 -8.31
C GLU A 72 15.03 -7.09 -9.17
N THR A 73 13.87 -7.45 -8.58
CA THR A 73 12.81 -8.16 -9.30
C THR A 73 12.26 -7.33 -10.45
N PRO A 74 12.24 -7.84 -11.69
CA PRO A 74 11.75 -7.11 -12.85
C PRO A 74 10.27 -6.71 -12.72
N PHE A 75 9.95 -5.47 -13.09
CA PHE A 75 8.59 -4.94 -13.08
C PHE A 75 7.77 -5.45 -14.28
N TYR A 76 6.51 -5.81 -14.02
CA TYR A 76 5.54 -6.18 -15.04
C TYR A 76 4.15 -5.63 -14.68
N PRO A 77 3.95 -4.31 -14.74
CA PRO A 77 2.73 -3.66 -14.25
C PRO A 77 1.47 -4.19 -14.92
N ARG A 78 0.37 -4.29 -14.16
CA ARG A 78 -0.90 -4.85 -14.59
C ARG A 78 -2.08 -3.87 -14.48
N SER A 79 -1.79 -2.58 -14.34
CA SER A 79 -2.82 -1.54 -14.30
C SER A 79 -2.26 -0.19 -14.72
N PRO A 80 -3.08 0.78 -15.16
CA PRO A 80 -2.63 2.14 -15.41
C PRO A 80 -1.96 2.78 -14.18
N TYR A 81 -2.47 2.49 -12.96
CA TYR A 81 -1.84 2.89 -11.71
C TYR A 81 -0.41 2.34 -11.59
N ALA A 82 -0.23 1.04 -11.81
CA ALA A 82 1.08 0.41 -11.73
C ALA A 82 2.06 0.96 -12.78
N CYS A 83 1.60 1.20 -14.02
CA CYS A 83 2.41 1.84 -15.06
C CYS A 83 2.86 3.25 -14.65
N ALA A 84 1.96 4.05 -14.07
CA ALA A 84 2.30 5.38 -13.57
C ALA A 84 3.28 5.33 -12.39
N LYS A 85 3.19 4.33 -11.51
CA LYS A 85 4.15 4.09 -10.42
C LYS A 85 5.52 3.64 -10.93
N VAL A 86 5.58 2.81 -11.97
CA VAL A 86 6.85 2.43 -12.64
C VAL A 86 7.52 3.67 -13.25
N HIS A 87 6.75 4.53 -13.92
CA HIS A 87 7.26 5.80 -14.42
C HIS A 87 7.86 6.66 -13.29
N ALA A 88 7.11 6.87 -12.20
CA ALA A 88 7.57 7.66 -11.06
C ALA A 88 8.83 7.05 -10.43
N PHE A 89 8.89 5.72 -10.28
CA PHE A 89 10.06 5.00 -9.75
C PHE A 89 11.32 5.30 -10.56
N HIS A 90 11.27 5.10 -11.88
CA HIS A 90 12.43 5.33 -12.74
C HIS A 90 12.80 6.79 -12.85
N GLN A 91 11.86 7.74 -12.72
CA GLN A 91 12.20 9.15 -12.63
C GLN A 91 13.05 9.45 -11.38
N VAL A 92 12.71 8.86 -10.22
CA VAL A 92 13.50 9.00 -9.00
C VAL A 92 14.91 8.45 -9.18
N VAL A 93 15.03 7.23 -9.74
CA VAL A 93 16.34 6.62 -10.04
C VAL A 93 17.15 7.50 -10.98
N ASN A 94 16.54 7.96 -12.09
CA ASN A 94 17.20 8.82 -13.06
C ASN A 94 17.68 10.15 -12.44
N TYR A 95 16.85 10.80 -11.62
CA TYR A 95 17.23 12.05 -10.96
C TYR A 95 18.34 11.88 -9.92
N ARG A 96 18.34 10.74 -9.24
CA ARG A 96 19.43 10.35 -8.33
C ARG A 96 20.75 10.22 -9.08
N GLU A 97 20.75 9.50 -10.21
CA GLU A 97 21.95 9.20 -10.98
C GLU A 97 22.43 10.40 -11.83
N ALA A 98 21.52 11.08 -12.53
CA ALA A 98 21.86 12.15 -13.44
C ALA A 98 22.22 13.48 -12.75
N TYR A 99 21.57 13.76 -11.61
CA TYR A 99 21.71 15.06 -10.94
C TYR A 99 22.26 14.96 -9.50
N GLY A 100 22.61 13.76 -9.03
CA GLY A 100 23.13 13.54 -7.68
C GLY A 100 22.12 13.89 -6.58
N MET A 101 20.82 13.88 -6.87
CA MET A 101 19.79 14.19 -5.88
C MET A 101 19.67 13.08 -4.84
N HIS A 102 19.47 13.45 -3.58
CA HIS A 102 19.15 12.47 -2.54
C HIS A 102 17.68 12.04 -2.67
N ALA A 103 17.39 11.14 -3.60
CA ALA A 103 16.05 10.67 -3.93
C ALA A 103 15.95 9.15 -3.80
N SER A 104 15.03 8.69 -2.97
CA SER A 104 14.83 7.28 -2.62
C SER A 104 13.40 6.83 -2.89
N ASN A 105 13.23 5.58 -3.35
CA ASN A 105 11.93 4.94 -3.45
C ASN A 105 11.68 3.98 -2.27
N GLY A 106 10.47 4.00 -1.70
CA GLY A 106 9.97 2.89 -0.90
C GLY A 106 8.99 2.08 -1.72
N ILE A 107 9.33 0.84 -2.07
CA ILE A 107 8.44 -0.10 -2.75
C ILE A 107 7.53 -0.71 -1.69
N LEU A 108 6.44 0.00 -1.41
CA LEU A 108 5.55 -0.37 -0.32
C LEU A 108 4.59 -1.48 -0.74
N PHE A 109 4.55 -2.54 0.05
CA PHE A 109 3.48 -3.52 -0.01
C PHE A 109 2.22 -2.96 0.67
N ASN A 110 1.14 -3.73 0.67
CA ASN A 110 -0.13 -3.22 1.16
C ASN A 110 -0.02 -2.87 2.65
N HIS A 111 -0.28 -1.64 3.01
CA HIS A 111 -0.22 -1.18 4.39
C HIS A 111 -1.54 -0.55 4.79
N GLU A 112 -2.12 -1.13 5.82
CA GLU A 112 -3.50 -0.95 6.22
C GLU A 112 -3.59 -0.28 7.59
N SER A 113 -4.72 0.34 7.85
CA SER A 113 -5.02 0.93 9.16
C SER A 113 -6.50 1.30 9.28
N PRO A 114 -6.98 1.71 10.45
CA PRO A 114 -8.29 2.33 10.61
C PRO A 114 -8.53 3.57 9.75
N ARG A 115 -7.48 4.16 9.17
CA ARG A 115 -7.55 5.32 8.25
C ARG A 115 -7.54 4.92 6.77
N ARG A 116 -7.48 3.62 6.45
CA ARG A 116 -7.54 3.16 5.06
C ARG A 116 -8.81 3.65 4.38
N GLY A 117 -8.74 3.99 3.10
CA GLY A 117 -9.92 4.37 2.31
C GLY A 117 -11.00 3.28 2.34
N GLU A 118 -12.26 3.66 2.52
CA GLU A 118 -13.39 2.73 2.77
C GLU A 118 -13.70 1.79 1.59
N THR A 119 -13.18 2.07 0.40
CA THR A 119 -13.34 1.27 -0.82
C THR A 119 -12.28 0.19 -1.00
N PHE A 120 -11.17 0.25 -0.24
CA PHE A 120 -10.16 -0.80 -0.25
C PHE A 120 -10.62 -2.05 0.49
N VAL A 121 -10.24 -3.23 -0.03
CA VAL A 121 -10.82 -4.51 0.38
C VAL A 121 -10.78 -4.75 1.90
N THR A 122 -9.65 -4.51 2.56
CA THR A 122 -9.49 -4.69 4.00
C THR A 122 -10.46 -3.81 4.79
N ARG A 123 -10.50 -2.50 4.47
CA ARG A 123 -11.39 -1.56 5.13
C ARG A 123 -12.86 -1.79 4.75
N LYS A 124 -13.12 -2.22 3.51
CA LYS A 124 -14.46 -2.60 3.08
C LYS A 124 -14.99 -3.77 3.90
N ILE A 125 -14.14 -4.76 4.22
CA ILE A 125 -14.51 -5.89 5.07
C ILE A 125 -14.79 -5.44 6.49
N THR A 126 -13.88 -4.74 7.16
CA THR A 126 -14.05 -4.36 8.58
C THR A 126 -15.21 -3.41 8.79
N ARG A 127 -15.37 -2.42 7.88
CA ARG A 127 -16.50 -1.52 7.87
C ARG A 127 -17.83 -2.24 7.58
N GLY A 128 -17.83 -3.13 6.58
CA GLY A 128 -19.01 -3.92 6.22
C GLY A 128 -19.48 -4.79 7.38
N LEU A 129 -18.56 -5.46 8.06
CA LEU A 129 -18.84 -6.23 9.26
C LEU A 129 -19.49 -5.38 10.35
N ALA A 130 -18.92 -4.23 10.68
CA ALA A 130 -19.47 -3.32 11.67
C ALA A 130 -20.89 -2.82 11.31
N ARG A 131 -21.14 -2.56 10.01
CA ARG A 131 -22.45 -2.16 9.51
C ARG A 131 -23.49 -3.28 9.55
N ILE A 132 -23.07 -4.52 9.33
CA ILE A 132 -23.93 -5.71 9.48
C ILE A 132 -24.37 -5.86 10.94
N ILE A 133 -23.41 -5.78 11.89
CA ILE A 133 -23.71 -5.87 13.33
C ILE A 133 -24.60 -4.70 13.80
N ALA A 134 -24.43 -3.51 13.19
CA ALA A 134 -25.29 -2.36 13.46
C ALA A 134 -26.70 -2.50 12.86
N GLY A 135 -26.95 -3.53 12.02
CA GLY A 135 -28.25 -3.73 11.35
C GLY A 135 -28.48 -2.78 10.16
N ILE A 136 -27.42 -2.10 9.69
CA ILE A 136 -27.48 -1.14 8.57
C ILE A 136 -27.45 -1.89 7.23
N ASP A 137 -26.54 -2.85 7.11
CA ASP A 137 -26.38 -3.69 5.91
C ASP A 137 -26.73 -5.15 6.27
N LYS A 138 -27.24 -5.90 5.29
CA LYS A 138 -27.50 -7.34 5.45
C LYS A 138 -26.39 -8.20 4.87
N LYS A 139 -25.69 -7.69 3.84
CA LYS A 139 -24.69 -8.42 3.08
C LYS A 139 -23.51 -7.52 2.75
N LEU A 140 -22.36 -8.15 2.56
CA LEU A 140 -21.13 -7.55 2.05
C LEU A 140 -20.80 -8.16 0.69
N TYR A 141 -20.59 -7.33 -0.34
CA TYR A 141 -20.29 -7.76 -1.70
C TYR A 141 -18.80 -7.62 -2.00
N LEU A 142 -18.14 -8.70 -2.41
CA LEU A 142 -16.71 -8.75 -2.72
C LEU A 142 -16.47 -9.43 -4.08
N GLY A 143 -15.30 -9.18 -4.67
CA GLY A 143 -14.85 -9.85 -5.88
C GLY A 143 -13.99 -11.08 -5.57
N ASN A 144 -12.75 -11.11 -6.09
CA ASN A 144 -11.84 -12.24 -5.94
C ASN A 144 -11.38 -12.42 -4.47
N LEU A 145 -11.75 -13.55 -3.87
CA LEU A 145 -11.39 -13.89 -2.48
C LEU A 145 -10.03 -14.62 -2.38
N ASP A 146 -9.50 -15.13 -3.49
CA ASP A 146 -8.28 -15.93 -3.50
C ASP A 146 -7.02 -15.07 -3.75
N ALA A 147 -7.19 -13.81 -4.14
CA ALA A 147 -6.08 -12.89 -4.34
C ALA A 147 -5.26 -12.74 -3.06
N LYS A 148 -3.94 -12.94 -3.16
CA LYS A 148 -3.01 -12.91 -2.02
C LYS A 148 -2.21 -11.63 -1.97
N ARG A 149 -2.13 -11.04 -0.79
CA ARG A 149 -1.38 -9.79 -0.54
C ARG A 149 -0.57 -9.89 0.74
N ASP A 150 0.56 -9.23 0.74
CA ASP A 150 1.32 -8.94 1.94
C ASP A 150 0.73 -7.67 2.57
N TRP A 151 0.03 -7.83 3.70
CA TRP A 151 -0.61 -6.74 4.43
C TRP A 151 0.12 -6.44 5.73
N GLY A 152 0.60 -5.21 5.88
CA GLY A 152 1.20 -4.72 7.12
C GLY A 152 0.44 -3.54 7.74
N TYR A 153 0.87 -3.09 8.89
CA TYR A 153 0.29 -1.95 9.58
C TYR A 153 0.94 -0.65 9.12
N ALA A 154 0.14 0.31 8.67
CA ALA A 154 0.63 1.57 8.10
C ALA A 154 1.57 2.35 9.06
N LYS A 155 1.38 2.23 10.37
CA LYS A 155 2.25 2.89 11.35
C LYS A 155 3.67 2.35 11.31
N ASP A 156 3.85 1.03 11.13
CA ASP A 156 5.18 0.42 10.98
C ASP A 156 5.85 0.89 9.68
N PHE A 157 5.08 0.99 8.61
CA PHE A 157 5.56 1.46 7.30
C PHE A 157 6.00 2.92 7.31
N VAL A 158 5.32 3.79 8.07
CA VAL A 158 5.74 5.20 8.22
C VAL A 158 7.10 5.31 8.89
N GLU A 159 7.42 4.42 9.84
CA GLU A 159 8.76 4.33 10.45
C GLU A 159 9.82 4.03 9.38
N ALA A 160 9.55 3.07 8.48
CA ALA A 160 10.46 2.75 7.37
C ALA A 160 10.66 3.94 6.42
N MET A 161 9.59 4.66 6.07
CA MET A 161 9.70 5.87 5.22
C MET A 161 10.66 6.89 5.82
N TRP A 162 10.60 7.08 7.14
CA TRP A 162 11.50 8.00 7.84
C TRP A 162 12.95 7.46 7.83
N LEU A 163 13.16 6.19 8.15
CA LEU A 163 14.48 5.55 8.18
C LEU A 163 15.19 5.60 6.83
N ILE A 164 14.46 5.44 5.72
CA ILE A 164 14.99 5.56 4.36
C ILE A 164 15.65 6.93 4.14
N LEU A 165 15.03 8.00 4.59
CA LEU A 165 15.60 9.34 4.44
C LEU A 165 16.69 9.68 5.48
N GLN A 166 16.89 8.86 6.51
CA GLN A 166 18.00 9.04 7.45
C GLN A 166 19.32 8.46 6.91
N GLN A 167 19.28 7.66 5.84
CA GLN A 167 20.48 7.07 5.25
C GLN A 167 21.40 8.16 4.66
N GLU A 168 22.71 7.91 4.65
CA GLU A 168 23.70 8.81 4.07
C GLU A 168 23.61 8.86 2.54
N SER A 169 23.31 7.73 1.93
CA SER A 169 23.15 7.58 0.48
C SER A 169 21.71 7.18 0.14
N PRO A 170 21.13 7.78 -0.92
CA PRO A 170 19.81 7.41 -1.39
C PRO A 170 19.80 6.02 -2.04
N ASP A 171 18.75 5.25 -1.80
CA ASP A 171 18.57 3.92 -2.40
C ASP A 171 17.06 3.55 -2.44
N ASP A 172 16.74 2.41 -3.03
CA ASP A 172 15.38 1.88 -3.14
C ASP A 172 15.22 0.70 -2.16
N TYR A 173 14.05 0.61 -1.51
CA TYR A 173 13.79 -0.38 -0.47
C TYR A 173 12.42 -1.02 -0.62
N VAL A 174 12.35 -2.35 -0.60
CA VAL A 174 11.13 -3.11 -0.41
C VAL A 174 10.71 -3.05 1.06
N ILE A 175 9.49 -2.59 1.31
CA ILE A 175 8.89 -2.51 2.64
C ILE A 175 7.63 -3.36 2.66
N ALA A 176 7.70 -4.47 3.40
CA ALA A 176 6.69 -5.53 3.45
C ALA A 176 6.70 -6.22 4.81
N THR A 177 5.82 -7.19 5.03
CA THR A 177 5.87 -8.05 6.22
C THR A 177 6.62 -9.36 5.96
N GLY A 178 6.81 -9.74 4.69
CA GLY A 178 7.34 -11.04 4.29
C GLY A 178 6.32 -12.18 4.43
N GLN A 179 5.04 -11.85 4.65
CA GLN A 179 3.95 -12.81 4.75
C GLN A 179 2.82 -12.44 3.80
N THR A 180 2.14 -13.42 3.24
CA THR A 180 1.03 -13.19 2.33
C THR A 180 -0.22 -13.93 2.77
N TRP A 181 -1.37 -13.25 2.63
CA TRP A 181 -2.69 -13.72 3.05
C TRP A 181 -3.69 -13.49 1.94
N SER A 182 -4.66 -14.40 1.81
CA SER A 182 -5.78 -14.21 0.89
C SER A 182 -6.84 -13.28 1.48
N VAL A 183 -7.70 -12.74 0.62
CA VAL A 183 -8.89 -11.99 1.07
C VAL A 183 -9.78 -12.88 1.95
N LYS A 184 -9.82 -14.18 1.66
CA LYS A 184 -10.53 -15.18 2.48
C LYS A 184 -9.94 -15.28 3.88
N ASP A 185 -8.60 -15.36 4.02
CA ASP A 185 -7.95 -15.38 5.34
C ASP A 185 -8.28 -14.11 6.13
N PHE A 186 -8.34 -12.95 5.46
CA PHE A 186 -8.74 -11.70 6.10
C PHE A 186 -10.20 -11.73 6.59
N LEU A 187 -11.11 -12.32 5.80
CA LEU A 187 -12.51 -12.52 6.20
C LEU A 187 -12.61 -13.46 7.39
N ASP A 188 -11.95 -14.62 7.33
CA ASP A 188 -11.95 -15.60 8.42
C ASP A 188 -11.50 -14.94 9.74
N LYS A 189 -10.40 -14.16 9.70
CA LYS A 189 -9.91 -13.45 10.88
C LYS A 189 -10.84 -12.32 11.34
N ALA A 190 -11.32 -11.47 10.43
CA ALA A 190 -12.17 -10.34 10.78
C ALA A 190 -13.48 -10.79 11.44
N PHE A 191 -14.13 -11.81 10.89
CA PHE A 191 -15.39 -12.31 11.40
C PHE A 191 -15.20 -13.14 12.70
N SER A 192 -14.04 -13.81 12.87
CA SER A 192 -13.73 -14.52 14.12
C SER A 192 -13.60 -13.58 15.32
N VAL A 193 -13.20 -12.32 15.13
CA VAL A 193 -13.13 -11.31 16.21
C VAL A 193 -14.50 -11.12 16.89
N VAL A 194 -15.58 -11.35 16.15
CA VAL A 194 -16.97 -11.13 16.59
C VAL A 194 -17.79 -12.42 16.67
N ASN A 195 -17.13 -13.60 16.61
CA ASN A 195 -17.76 -14.92 16.65
C ASN A 195 -18.86 -15.14 15.59
N MET A 196 -18.65 -14.63 14.36
CA MET A 196 -19.56 -14.79 13.22
C MET A 196 -18.89 -15.60 12.10
N ASP A 197 -19.69 -16.29 11.26
CA ASP A 197 -19.21 -16.91 10.00
C ASP A 197 -19.48 -15.95 8.85
N TRP A 198 -18.43 -15.53 8.15
CA TRP A 198 -18.56 -14.61 7.02
C TRP A 198 -19.37 -15.18 5.85
N LYS A 199 -19.46 -16.49 5.70
CA LYS A 199 -20.20 -17.17 4.63
C LYS A 199 -21.68 -16.82 4.63
N ASP A 200 -22.24 -16.50 5.81
CA ASP A 200 -23.63 -16.08 5.94
C ASP A 200 -23.88 -14.65 5.44
N TYR A 201 -22.83 -13.84 5.26
CA TYR A 201 -22.94 -12.41 5.04
C TYR A 201 -22.24 -11.93 3.77
N VAL A 202 -21.30 -12.68 3.21
CA VAL A 202 -20.51 -12.26 2.04
C VAL A 202 -21.06 -12.91 0.78
N GLU A 203 -21.26 -12.09 -0.25
CA GLU A 203 -21.68 -12.50 -1.58
C GLU A 203 -20.67 -12.04 -2.62
N PHE A 204 -20.50 -12.85 -3.67
CA PHE A 204 -19.67 -12.52 -4.81
C PHE A 204 -20.38 -11.52 -5.72
N ASP A 205 -19.61 -10.52 -6.24
CA ASP A 205 -20.10 -9.55 -7.19
C ASP A 205 -19.01 -9.22 -8.22
N GLU A 206 -19.29 -9.56 -9.49
CA GLU A 206 -18.37 -9.36 -10.62
C GLU A 206 -17.93 -7.91 -10.82
N ARG A 207 -18.74 -6.94 -10.38
CA ARG A 207 -18.41 -5.51 -10.47
C ARG A 207 -17.14 -5.14 -9.71
N TYR A 208 -16.69 -5.98 -8.76
CA TYR A 208 -15.46 -5.79 -8.00
C TYR A 208 -14.25 -6.51 -8.59
N LEU A 209 -14.42 -7.27 -9.69
CA LEU A 209 -13.28 -7.81 -10.43
C LEU A 209 -12.52 -6.71 -11.16
N ARG A 210 -11.22 -6.92 -11.32
CA ARG A 210 -10.34 -6.06 -12.10
C ARG A 210 -10.21 -6.62 -13.51
N PRO A 211 -10.04 -5.79 -14.56
CA PRO A 211 -9.77 -6.27 -15.93
C PRO A 211 -8.51 -7.14 -16.02
N THR A 212 -7.51 -6.83 -15.19
CA THR A 212 -6.31 -7.66 -15.01
C THR A 212 -5.98 -7.75 -13.52
N GLU A 213 -5.76 -8.97 -13.03
CA GLU A 213 -5.49 -9.21 -11.62
C GLU A 213 -3.99 -9.46 -11.36
N VAL A 214 -3.61 -9.25 -10.13
CA VAL A 214 -2.33 -9.64 -9.56
C VAL A 214 -2.61 -10.72 -8.52
N ASP A 215 -2.16 -11.94 -8.78
CA ASP A 215 -2.55 -13.11 -7.98
C ASP A 215 -1.81 -13.17 -6.64
N LEU A 216 -0.51 -12.85 -6.66
CA LEU A 216 0.37 -13.00 -5.50
C LEU A 216 1.34 -11.82 -5.38
N LEU A 217 1.41 -11.22 -4.21
CA LEU A 217 2.46 -10.30 -3.80
C LEU A 217 2.98 -10.70 -2.42
N ILE A 218 4.30 -10.85 -2.30
CA ILE A 218 5.02 -11.10 -1.05
C ILE A 218 6.41 -10.48 -1.15
N GLY A 219 6.77 -9.57 -0.22
CA GLY A 219 8.02 -8.83 -0.26
C GLY A 219 9.17 -9.53 0.45
N ASP A 220 10.36 -9.47 -0.15
CA ASP A 220 11.61 -9.77 0.55
C ASP A 220 12.12 -8.50 1.25
N THR A 221 12.15 -8.52 2.57
CA THR A 221 12.54 -7.38 3.41
C THR A 221 13.99 -7.43 3.88
N THR A 222 14.80 -8.31 3.32
CA THR A 222 16.19 -8.52 3.74
C THR A 222 16.99 -7.23 3.72
N LYS A 223 16.92 -6.46 2.63
CA LYS A 223 17.62 -5.17 2.50
C LYS A 223 17.14 -4.15 3.54
N ALA A 224 15.85 -4.04 3.76
CA ALA A 224 15.29 -3.13 4.77
C ALA A 224 15.76 -3.50 6.18
N LYS A 225 15.79 -4.78 6.51
CA LYS A 225 16.30 -5.28 7.78
C LYS A 225 17.80 -4.99 7.96
N GLU A 226 18.62 -5.29 6.96
CA GLU A 226 20.08 -5.13 7.04
C GLU A 226 20.52 -3.67 7.02
N LYS A 227 19.92 -2.84 6.17
CA LYS A 227 20.35 -1.45 5.95
C LYS A 227 19.63 -0.45 6.85
N LEU A 228 18.37 -0.67 7.14
CA LEU A 228 17.55 0.25 7.95
C LEU A 228 17.35 -0.24 9.39
N GLY A 229 17.67 -1.51 9.69
CA GLY A 229 17.31 -2.15 10.96
C GLY A 229 15.78 -2.29 11.14
N TRP A 230 15.02 -2.22 10.04
CA TRP A 230 13.57 -2.20 10.08
C TRP A 230 12.96 -3.59 9.84
N VAL A 231 11.95 -3.92 10.62
CA VAL A 231 11.05 -5.06 10.43
C VAL A 231 9.64 -4.64 10.81
N ALA A 232 8.63 -5.20 10.14
CA ALA A 232 7.23 -5.03 10.54
C ALA A 232 7.02 -5.61 11.94
N LYS A 233 6.39 -4.83 12.84
CA LYS A 233 6.21 -5.20 14.26
C LYS A 233 4.82 -5.75 14.53
N THR A 234 3.82 -5.32 13.75
CA THR A 234 2.41 -5.68 13.94
C THR A 234 2.10 -6.95 13.16
N SER A 235 1.59 -7.97 13.86
CA SER A 235 1.16 -9.21 13.22
C SER A 235 -0.10 -9.00 12.37
N PHE A 236 -0.36 -9.94 11.44
CA PHE A 236 -1.60 -9.92 10.65
C PHE A 236 -2.85 -9.97 11.53
N ASP A 237 -2.84 -10.81 12.57
CA ASP A 237 -3.95 -10.96 13.50
C ASP A 237 -4.23 -9.65 14.28
N ASP A 238 -3.16 -8.98 14.76
CA ASP A 238 -3.29 -7.70 15.45
C ASP A 238 -3.79 -6.61 14.51
N LEU A 239 -3.30 -6.57 13.27
CA LEU A 239 -3.76 -5.62 12.26
C LEU A 239 -5.25 -5.75 12.01
N VAL A 240 -5.74 -6.98 11.78
CA VAL A 240 -7.17 -7.24 11.54
C VAL A 240 -7.99 -6.82 12.76
N LYS A 241 -7.56 -7.20 13.97
CA LYS A 241 -8.23 -6.83 15.21
C LYS A 241 -8.31 -5.31 15.40
N ILE A 242 -7.19 -4.59 15.23
CA ILE A 242 -7.14 -3.12 15.30
C ILE A 242 -8.16 -2.48 14.35
N MET A 243 -8.25 -2.98 13.12
CA MET A 243 -9.15 -2.42 12.11
C MET A 243 -10.61 -2.73 12.43
N VAL A 244 -10.94 -3.97 12.83
CA VAL A 244 -12.30 -4.39 13.22
C VAL A 244 -12.77 -3.59 14.42
N GLU A 245 -12.01 -3.54 15.50
CA GLU A 245 -12.40 -2.83 16.73
C GLU A 245 -12.62 -1.32 16.46
N SER A 246 -11.80 -0.73 15.60
CA SER A 246 -11.97 0.67 15.22
C SER A 246 -13.27 0.93 14.49
N ASP A 247 -13.66 0.04 13.56
CA ASP A 247 -14.93 0.19 12.86
C ASP A 247 -16.14 -0.12 13.76
N LEU A 248 -16.05 -1.12 14.64
CA LEU A 248 -17.09 -1.39 15.63
C LEU A 248 -17.33 -0.17 16.54
N LYS A 249 -16.27 0.49 16.99
CA LYS A 249 -16.36 1.75 17.76
C LYS A 249 -17.04 2.85 16.94
N LYS A 250 -16.66 3.03 15.67
CA LYS A 250 -17.22 4.04 14.77
C LYS A 250 -18.74 3.89 14.59
N TYR A 251 -19.25 2.66 14.63
CA TYR A 251 -20.68 2.34 14.48
C TYR A 251 -21.40 2.12 15.82
N ASN A 252 -20.73 2.37 16.96
CA ASN A 252 -21.28 2.20 18.31
C ASN A 252 -21.83 0.78 18.59
N VAL A 253 -21.10 -0.24 18.13
CA VAL A 253 -21.50 -1.66 18.30
C VAL A 253 -20.43 -2.49 18.97
N LEU A 254 -19.37 -1.90 19.49
CA LEU A 254 -18.30 -2.62 20.17
C LEU A 254 -18.83 -3.35 21.42
N ASP A 255 -19.69 -2.68 22.22
CA ASP A 255 -20.29 -3.22 23.45
C ASP A 255 -21.27 -4.37 23.21
N LYS A 256 -21.62 -4.67 21.95
CA LYS A 256 -22.46 -5.83 21.59
C LYS A 256 -21.65 -7.12 21.48
N ILE A 257 -20.33 -7.04 21.56
CA ILE A 257 -19.41 -8.16 21.29
C ILE A 257 -18.64 -8.55 22.55
N TYR A 258 -18.35 -7.61 23.39
CA TYR A 258 -17.70 -7.74 24.69
C TYR A 258 -18.74 -7.40 25.79
#